data_b71011ee47cdf9b1531444f8bcb68cb4
#
_entry.id   b71011ee47cdf9b1531444f8bcb68cb4
#
_cell.length_a   1.000
_cell.length_b   1.000
_cell.length_c   1.000
_cell.angle_alpha   90.00
_cell.angle_beta   90.00
_cell.angle_gamma   90.00
#
_symmetry.space_group_name_H-M   'P 1'
#
loop_
_entity.id
_entity.type
_entity.pdbx_description
1 polymer ?
#
loop_
_entity_poly.entity_id
_entity_poly.type
_entity_poly.pdbx_seq_one_letter_code
_entity_poly.pdbx_strand_id
1 'polypeptide(L)'
;GKDNFRFMEHFIIYKDENGYCAFPDVERLNNGEIVVIFRKAPKRRIPTHLDSESKAVLVRSKDPYHTWGEEITVYDDEFGIQDPSVAVLKDGTIISNFFKWKVVKEEPFDHYVVGTFIVKSLDSGYTWGKESIKVDVPEIKDPATSDSIIELPDETLLIPMYGSFEGERQRAFIMRSKDKGMTWGDFSTIAFDPLGNMDFQEPALAILPSGKLICMMRVYGTEQYLWQSESFDWGYSWNIPKRTPVWGFPAHILVLRDGRILCTYGYRRPPYGVRGCISTDEGKTWDIKDEIIIRADGLNGDLGYPSSVELSNGKILTVYYFHNANGTRYIAGSIYEI
;
A
#
# COMPACT_ATOMS: atom_id res chain seq x y z
N GLY A 1 17.76 19.18 7.00
CA GLY A 1 18.48 19.16 8.14
C GLY A 1 19.94 18.79 7.93
N LYS A 2 20.75 19.51 8.56
CA LYS A 2 22.16 19.19 8.59
C LYS A 2 22.36 17.84 9.29
N ASP A 3 23.39 17.14 8.89
CA ASP A 3 23.82 15.90 9.52
C ASP A 3 22.74 14.82 9.57
N ASN A 4 21.81 14.85 8.62
CA ASN A 4 20.82 13.81 8.44
C ASN A 4 21.43 12.58 7.80
N PHE A 5 22.65 12.29 8.21
CA PHE A 5 23.28 11.07 7.75
C PHE A 5 22.55 9.90 8.36
N ARG A 6 21.82 9.20 7.49
CA ARG A 6 21.16 7.95 7.83
C ARG A 6 21.92 6.88 7.08
N PHE A 7 22.57 6.01 7.78
CA PHE A 7 23.26 4.92 7.15
C PHE A 7 22.26 4.14 6.30
N MET A 8 22.38 4.26 4.97
CA MET A 8 21.46 3.65 4.03
C MET A 8 22.18 2.68 3.12
N GLU A 9 21.59 1.53 2.93
CA GLU A 9 21.95 0.63 1.85
C GLU A 9 20.73 0.36 0.97
N HIS A 10 20.96 0.31 -0.34
CA HIS A 10 19.94 0.07 -1.34
C HIS A 10 20.25 -1.23 -2.07
N PHE A 11 19.21 -1.98 -2.39
CA PHE A 11 19.40 -3.26 -3.08
C PHE A 11 18.15 -3.61 -3.90
N ILE A 12 18.32 -4.55 -4.82
CA ILE A 12 17.23 -5.10 -5.61
C ILE A 12 16.67 -6.31 -4.88
N ILE A 13 15.37 -6.34 -4.67
CA ILE A 13 14.67 -7.48 -4.06
C ILE A 13 14.25 -8.47 -5.13
N TYR A 14 13.67 -8.00 -6.22
CA TYR A 14 13.20 -8.82 -7.32
C TYR A 14 13.24 -8.06 -8.64
N LYS A 15 13.78 -8.67 -9.66
CA LYS A 15 13.86 -8.07 -11.00
C LYS A 15 13.68 -9.16 -12.05
N ASP A 16 12.83 -8.88 -13.03
CA ASP A 16 12.66 -9.67 -14.24
C ASP A 16 12.77 -8.71 -15.42
N GLU A 17 13.77 -8.91 -16.27
CA GLU A 17 14.01 -8.04 -17.44
C GLU A 17 12.81 -8.02 -18.40
N ASN A 18 12.00 -9.07 -18.40
CA ASN A 18 10.79 -9.18 -19.21
C ASN A 18 9.51 -8.82 -18.41
N GLY A 19 9.66 -8.30 -17.21
CA GLY A 19 8.57 -8.00 -16.31
C GLY A 19 8.41 -6.53 -16.00
N TYR A 20 7.22 -6.20 -15.54
CA TYR A 20 6.90 -4.93 -14.89
C TYR A 20 6.45 -5.27 -13.48
N CYS A 21 7.36 -5.13 -12.53
CA CYS A 21 7.10 -5.44 -11.12
C CYS A 21 6.88 -4.14 -10.35
N ALA A 22 5.77 -4.04 -9.63
CA ALA A 22 5.38 -2.79 -9.00
C ALA A 22 4.44 -3.00 -7.80
N PHE A 23 4.16 -1.89 -7.10
CA PHE A 23 3.16 -1.78 -6.04
C PHE A 23 3.40 -2.81 -4.93
N PRO A 24 4.60 -2.80 -4.30
CA PRO A 24 4.93 -3.79 -3.27
C PRO A 24 4.30 -3.45 -1.93
N ASP A 25 4.15 -4.47 -1.10
CA ASP A 25 3.88 -4.35 0.32
C ASP A 25 4.79 -5.30 1.08
N VAL A 26 5.18 -4.94 2.29
CA VAL A 26 6.11 -5.70 3.11
C VAL A 26 5.48 -6.03 4.45
N GLU A 27 5.77 -7.24 4.95
CA GLU A 27 5.33 -7.65 6.28
C GLU A 27 6.40 -8.51 6.94
N ARG A 28 6.47 -8.41 8.25
CA ARG A 28 7.34 -9.25 9.06
C ARG A 28 6.52 -10.37 9.67
N LEU A 29 6.96 -11.60 9.44
CA LEU A 29 6.31 -12.78 10.01
C LEU A 29 6.76 -13.00 11.47
N ASN A 30 5.96 -13.77 12.21
CA ASN A 30 6.25 -14.06 13.62
C ASN A 30 7.59 -14.79 13.83
N ASN A 31 8.06 -15.52 12.82
CA ASN A 31 9.35 -16.22 12.86
C ASN A 31 10.55 -15.33 12.49
N GLY A 32 10.33 -14.02 12.23
CA GLY A 32 11.36 -13.07 11.86
C GLY A 32 11.66 -13.00 10.37
N GLU A 33 11.07 -13.86 9.54
CA GLU A 33 11.16 -13.70 8.09
C GLU A 33 10.45 -12.44 7.64
N ILE A 34 10.91 -11.87 6.53
CA ILE A 34 10.24 -10.76 5.84
C ILE A 34 9.66 -11.30 4.54
N VAL A 35 8.41 -10.96 4.26
CA VAL A 35 7.77 -11.24 2.98
C VAL A 35 7.44 -9.94 2.27
N VAL A 36 7.63 -9.93 0.95
CA VAL A 36 7.26 -8.82 0.08
C VAL A 36 6.34 -9.36 -1.00
N ILE A 37 5.14 -8.81 -1.03
CA ILE A 37 4.15 -9.10 -2.07
C ILE A 37 4.18 -7.96 -3.09
N PHE A 38 3.98 -8.27 -4.35
CA PHE A 38 3.92 -7.24 -5.38
C PHE A 38 3.16 -7.73 -6.61
N ARG A 39 2.82 -6.79 -7.47
CA ARG A 39 2.22 -7.07 -8.76
C ARG A 39 3.31 -7.38 -9.77
N LYS A 40 3.17 -8.48 -10.49
CA LYS A 40 4.05 -8.84 -11.59
C LYS A 40 3.24 -8.91 -12.89
N ALA A 41 3.65 -8.13 -13.89
CA ALA A 41 3.04 -8.08 -15.21
C ALA A 41 4.14 -8.21 -16.27
N PRO A 42 3.78 -8.57 -17.52
CA PRO A 42 4.74 -8.54 -18.62
C PRO A 42 5.21 -7.11 -18.90
N LYS A 43 6.46 -6.98 -19.34
CA LYS A 43 6.98 -5.71 -19.83
C LYS A 43 6.39 -5.45 -21.21
N ARG A 44 5.60 -4.38 -21.33
CA ARG A 44 5.00 -3.96 -22.58
C ARG A 44 5.83 -2.85 -23.23
N ARG A 45 5.65 -2.66 -24.52
CA ARG A 45 6.29 -1.58 -25.29
C ARG A 45 5.97 -0.21 -24.68
N ILE A 46 4.69 0.00 -24.34
CA ILE A 46 4.24 1.19 -23.62
C ILE A 46 3.87 0.72 -22.21
N PRO A 47 4.61 1.14 -21.18
CA PRO A 47 4.31 0.74 -19.80
C PRO A 47 2.92 1.22 -19.38
N THR A 48 2.17 0.33 -18.73
CA THR A 48 0.86 0.65 -18.19
C THR A 48 0.68 -0.04 -16.85
N HIS A 49 -0.09 0.60 -15.96
CA HIS A 49 -0.47 0.01 -14.68
C HIS A 49 -1.60 -1.02 -14.83
N LEU A 50 -2.27 -1.06 -15.99
CA LEU A 50 -3.36 -1.99 -16.25
C LEU A 50 -2.91 -3.07 -17.22
N ASP A 51 -2.94 -4.31 -16.76
CA ASP A 51 -2.54 -5.44 -17.57
C ASP A 51 -3.36 -6.66 -17.16
N SER A 52 -4.04 -7.29 -18.13
CA SER A 52 -4.87 -8.47 -17.88
C SER A 52 -4.05 -9.68 -17.44
N GLU A 53 -2.74 -9.68 -17.69
CA GLU A 53 -1.85 -10.77 -17.30
C GLU A 53 -1.09 -10.50 -16.00
N SER A 54 -1.42 -9.42 -15.28
CA SER A 54 -0.79 -9.13 -13.99
C SER A 54 -1.26 -10.12 -12.93
N LYS A 55 -0.35 -10.50 -12.04
CA LYS A 55 -0.60 -11.42 -10.93
C LYS A 55 0.06 -10.92 -9.66
N ALA A 56 -0.38 -11.44 -8.52
CA ALA A 56 0.24 -11.19 -7.23
C ALA A 56 1.26 -12.29 -6.93
N VAL A 57 2.48 -11.90 -6.62
CA VAL A 57 3.57 -12.81 -6.27
C VAL A 57 4.22 -12.35 -4.97
N LEU A 58 4.92 -13.28 -4.31
CA LEU A 58 5.55 -13.04 -3.02
C LEU A 58 6.96 -13.62 -3.03
N VAL A 59 7.89 -12.88 -2.45
CA VAL A 59 9.25 -13.35 -2.16
C VAL A 59 9.52 -13.17 -0.67
N ARG A 60 10.46 -13.94 -0.13
CA ARG A 60 10.81 -13.88 1.29
C ARG A 60 12.31 -13.85 1.52
N SER A 61 12.68 -13.34 2.67
CA SER A 61 14.07 -13.23 3.09
C SER A 61 14.20 -13.43 4.59
N LYS A 62 15.38 -13.88 5.00
CA LYS A 62 15.78 -13.99 6.39
C LYS A 62 16.85 -12.94 6.71
N ASP A 63 17.00 -12.59 8.01
CA ASP A 63 18.06 -11.70 8.46
C ASP A 63 19.43 -12.14 7.87
N PRO A 64 20.24 -11.25 7.31
CA PRO A 64 20.13 -9.79 7.27
C PRO A 64 19.35 -9.21 6.07
N TYR A 65 18.52 -9.99 5.40
CA TYR A 65 17.60 -9.56 4.34
C TYR A 65 18.27 -9.08 3.05
N HIS A 66 19.43 -9.61 2.72
CA HIS A 66 20.17 -9.28 1.50
C HIS A 66 19.93 -10.26 0.37
N THR A 67 19.40 -11.44 0.66
CA THR A 67 19.06 -12.46 -0.34
C THR A 67 17.59 -12.79 -0.25
N TRP A 68 16.96 -12.89 -1.41
CA TRP A 68 15.52 -13.11 -1.54
C TRP A 68 15.27 -14.38 -2.32
N GLY A 69 14.31 -15.16 -1.86
CA GLY A 69 13.98 -16.44 -2.47
C GLY A 69 13.23 -16.30 -3.79
N GLU A 70 12.91 -17.44 -4.37
CA GLU A 70 12.12 -17.48 -5.60
C GLU A 70 10.70 -16.97 -5.36
N GLU A 71 10.06 -16.48 -6.42
CA GLU A 71 8.69 -16.01 -6.35
C GLU A 71 7.71 -17.17 -6.10
N ILE A 72 6.72 -16.90 -5.27
CA ILE A 72 5.56 -17.76 -5.04
C ILE A 72 4.35 -17.00 -5.58
N THR A 73 3.52 -17.65 -6.39
CA THR A 73 2.27 -17.04 -6.84
C THR A 73 1.28 -17.01 -5.68
N VAL A 74 0.84 -15.80 -5.32
CA VAL A 74 -0.20 -15.61 -4.32
C VAL A 74 -1.57 -15.77 -4.96
N TYR A 75 -1.79 -15.11 -6.09
CA TYR A 75 -3.05 -15.21 -6.79
C TYR A 75 -2.90 -14.80 -8.26
N ASP A 76 -3.59 -15.54 -9.12
CA ASP A 76 -3.65 -15.30 -10.55
C ASP A 76 -4.97 -15.86 -11.08
N ASP A 77 -5.63 -15.12 -11.97
CA ASP A 77 -6.82 -15.59 -12.69
C ASP A 77 -6.92 -14.87 -14.03
N GLU A 78 -8.09 -14.87 -14.65
CA GLU A 78 -8.34 -14.25 -15.95
C GLU A 78 -8.31 -12.73 -15.95
N PHE A 79 -8.36 -12.11 -14.75
CA PHE A 79 -8.33 -10.65 -14.61
C PHE A 79 -6.92 -10.15 -14.28
N GLY A 80 -6.70 -8.85 -14.48
CA GLY A 80 -5.47 -8.22 -14.00
C GLY A 80 -5.53 -7.98 -12.49
N ILE A 81 -4.56 -8.52 -11.76
CA ILE A 81 -4.44 -8.33 -10.31
C ILE A 81 -3.67 -7.05 -10.05
N GLN A 82 -4.15 -6.20 -9.13
CA GLN A 82 -3.58 -4.88 -8.88
C GLN A 82 -3.45 -4.59 -7.40
N ASP A 83 -2.37 -3.87 -7.06
CA ASP A 83 -2.07 -3.35 -5.73
C ASP A 83 -2.23 -4.39 -4.60
N PRO A 84 -1.58 -5.56 -4.70
CA PRO A 84 -1.68 -6.54 -3.64
C PRO A 84 -0.99 -6.06 -2.37
N SER A 85 -1.66 -6.26 -1.24
CA SER A 85 -1.12 -5.99 0.09
C SER A 85 -1.16 -7.23 0.94
N VAL A 86 -0.42 -7.24 2.05
CA VAL A 86 -0.30 -8.40 2.92
C VAL A 86 -0.34 -7.98 4.38
N ALA A 87 -1.02 -8.77 5.21
CA ALA A 87 -1.06 -8.58 6.65
C ALA A 87 -0.97 -9.93 7.36
N VAL A 88 -0.33 -9.95 8.53
CA VAL A 88 -0.28 -11.13 9.40
C VAL A 88 -1.29 -10.92 10.53
N LEU A 89 -2.25 -11.82 10.65
CA LEU A 89 -3.25 -11.78 11.70
C LEU A 89 -2.70 -12.39 12.99
N LYS A 90 -3.36 -12.10 14.11
CA LYS A 90 -2.94 -12.56 15.44
C LYS A 90 -2.82 -14.09 15.53
N ASP A 91 -3.68 -14.82 14.81
CA ASP A 91 -3.66 -16.28 14.78
C ASP A 91 -2.59 -16.86 13.83
N GLY A 92 -1.78 -16.02 13.19
CA GLY A 92 -0.75 -16.42 12.25
C GLY A 92 -1.20 -16.56 10.80
N THR A 93 -2.49 -16.44 10.51
CA THR A 93 -3.00 -16.41 9.14
C THR A 93 -2.44 -15.19 8.42
N ILE A 94 -2.01 -15.37 7.19
CA ILE A 94 -1.60 -14.25 6.33
C ILE A 94 -2.74 -13.98 5.36
N ILE A 95 -3.17 -12.72 5.30
CA ILE A 95 -4.25 -12.28 4.41
C ILE A 95 -3.70 -11.29 3.41
N SER A 96 -4.07 -11.46 2.13
CA SER A 96 -3.75 -10.52 1.07
C SER A 96 -5.03 -9.94 0.50
N ASN A 97 -5.03 -8.64 0.25
CA ASN A 97 -6.10 -7.94 -0.43
C ASN A 97 -5.57 -7.31 -1.71
N PHE A 98 -6.38 -7.28 -2.74
CA PHE A 98 -6.06 -6.71 -4.04
C PHE A 98 -7.35 -6.40 -4.79
N PHE A 99 -7.24 -5.61 -5.86
CA PHE A 99 -8.39 -5.45 -6.75
C PHE A 99 -8.08 -6.03 -8.13
N LYS A 100 -9.12 -6.22 -8.94
CA LYS A 100 -9.00 -6.83 -10.25
C LYS A 100 -9.45 -5.86 -11.34
N TRP A 101 -8.64 -5.79 -12.41
CA TRP A 101 -8.97 -5.08 -13.63
C TRP A 101 -9.59 -6.01 -14.67
N LYS A 102 -10.63 -5.53 -15.35
CA LYS A 102 -11.09 -6.10 -16.60
C LYS A 102 -10.74 -5.15 -17.73
N VAL A 103 -9.94 -5.60 -18.69
CA VAL A 103 -9.70 -4.87 -19.94
C VAL A 103 -10.74 -5.31 -20.95
N VAL A 104 -11.64 -4.40 -21.35
CA VAL A 104 -12.75 -4.69 -22.27
C VAL A 104 -12.29 -4.56 -23.71
N LYS A 105 -11.49 -3.50 -24.00
CA LYS A 105 -10.92 -3.21 -25.32
C LYS A 105 -9.54 -2.61 -25.16
N GLU A 106 -8.66 -2.90 -26.12
CA GLU A 106 -7.34 -2.27 -26.17
C GLU A 106 -7.34 -1.01 -27.03
N GLU A 107 -8.20 -0.92 -28.04
CA GLU A 107 -8.35 0.27 -28.89
C GLU A 107 -9.82 0.56 -29.24
N PRO A 108 -10.40 1.70 -28.81
CA PRO A 108 -9.89 2.55 -27.75
C PRO A 108 -9.85 1.78 -26.42
N PHE A 109 -8.89 2.12 -25.56
CA PHE A 109 -8.70 1.41 -24.31
C PHE A 109 -9.90 1.61 -23.39
N ASP A 110 -10.54 0.50 -23.02
CA ASP A 110 -11.69 0.49 -22.12
C ASP A 110 -11.46 -0.57 -21.04
N HIS A 111 -11.66 -0.17 -19.80
CA HIS A 111 -11.40 -1.01 -18.63
C HIS A 111 -12.28 -0.61 -17.46
N TYR A 112 -12.43 -1.51 -16.50
CA TYR A 112 -13.09 -1.22 -15.24
C TYR A 112 -12.54 -2.11 -14.12
N VAL A 113 -12.76 -1.69 -12.87
CA VAL A 113 -12.45 -2.48 -11.69
C VAL A 113 -13.60 -3.47 -11.42
N VAL A 114 -13.28 -4.75 -11.43
CA VAL A 114 -14.24 -5.83 -11.15
C VAL A 114 -14.67 -5.79 -9.68
N GLY A 115 -13.74 -5.49 -8.79
CA GLY A 115 -13.94 -5.44 -7.36
C GLY A 115 -12.65 -5.64 -6.59
N THR A 116 -12.78 -5.63 -5.28
CA THR A 116 -11.71 -5.95 -4.33
C THR A 116 -11.94 -7.34 -3.78
N PHE A 117 -10.85 -8.09 -3.62
CA PHE A 117 -10.85 -9.50 -3.24
C PHE A 117 -9.78 -9.76 -2.19
N ILE A 118 -9.94 -10.87 -1.47
CA ILE A 118 -8.92 -11.37 -0.54
C ILE A 118 -8.60 -12.84 -0.80
N VAL A 119 -7.39 -13.23 -0.44
CA VAL A 119 -6.98 -14.63 -0.32
C VAL A 119 -6.19 -14.80 0.97
N LYS A 120 -6.11 -16.03 1.47
CA LYS A 120 -5.41 -16.33 2.73
C LYS A 120 -4.41 -17.46 2.55
N SER A 121 -3.36 -17.41 3.38
CA SER A 121 -2.40 -18.50 3.57
C SER A 121 -2.43 -18.94 5.02
N LEU A 122 -2.46 -20.24 5.25
CA LEU A 122 -2.44 -20.86 6.57
C LEU A 122 -1.07 -21.47 6.91
N ASP A 123 -0.10 -21.37 6.00
CA ASP A 123 1.21 -22.01 6.12
C ASP A 123 2.35 -21.00 5.93
N SER A 124 2.22 -19.81 6.48
CA SER A 124 3.23 -18.74 6.43
C SER A 124 3.53 -18.23 5.02
N GLY A 125 2.54 -18.27 4.13
CA GLY A 125 2.65 -17.70 2.79
C GLY A 125 3.21 -18.62 1.73
N TYR A 126 3.44 -19.90 2.03
CA TYR A 126 3.93 -20.86 1.04
C TYR A 126 2.85 -21.30 0.06
N THR A 127 1.64 -21.48 0.54
CA THR A 127 0.48 -21.78 -0.31
C THR A 127 -0.69 -20.88 0.04
N TRP A 128 -1.51 -20.62 -0.95
CA TRP A 128 -2.63 -19.67 -0.86
C TRP A 128 -3.91 -20.27 -1.38
N GLY A 129 -5.04 -19.75 -0.90
CA GLY A 129 -6.35 -20.18 -1.40
C GLY A 129 -6.44 -20.04 -2.92
N LYS A 130 -7.01 -21.02 -3.59
CA LYS A 130 -7.11 -21.04 -5.06
C LYS A 130 -8.15 -20.06 -5.58
N GLU A 131 -9.19 -19.79 -4.79
CA GLU A 131 -10.25 -18.86 -5.11
C GLU A 131 -10.14 -17.62 -4.24
N SER A 132 -10.38 -16.46 -4.84
CA SER A 132 -10.46 -15.22 -4.10
C SER A 132 -11.87 -14.96 -3.59
N ILE A 133 -11.98 -14.31 -2.44
CA ILE A 133 -13.23 -13.93 -1.81
C ILE A 133 -13.49 -12.46 -2.11
N LYS A 134 -14.63 -12.17 -2.73
CA LYS A 134 -15.00 -10.80 -3.05
C LYS A 134 -15.43 -10.06 -1.79
N VAL A 135 -14.95 -8.84 -1.64
CA VAL A 135 -15.39 -7.93 -0.60
C VAL A 135 -16.70 -7.29 -1.07
N ASP A 136 -17.80 -7.59 -0.37
CA ASP A 136 -19.08 -6.97 -0.67
C ASP A 136 -19.05 -5.49 -0.29
N VAL A 137 -19.52 -4.65 -1.20
CA VAL A 137 -19.60 -3.20 -1.01
C VAL A 137 -20.98 -2.71 -1.44
N PRO A 138 -21.42 -1.52 -0.99
CA PRO A 138 -22.59 -0.87 -1.58
C PRO A 138 -22.39 -0.69 -3.09
N GLU A 139 -23.38 -0.15 -3.80
CA GLU A 139 -23.30 0.10 -5.25
C GLU A 139 -22.28 1.19 -5.58
N ILE A 140 -21.01 0.84 -5.41
CA ILE A 140 -19.86 1.72 -5.65
C ILE A 140 -19.22 1.29 -6.96
N LYS A 141 -18.93 2.28 -7.81
CA LYS A 141 -18.21 2.09 -9.06
C LYS A 141 -16.70 1.98 -8.77
N ASP A 142 -16.05 1.02 -9.44
CA ASP A 142 -14.61 0.80 -9.38
C ASP A 142 -14.06 0.67 -7.94
N PRO A 143 -14.62 -0.24 -7.11
CA PRO A 143 -14.19 -0.38 -5.72
C PRO A 143 -12.82 -1.05 -5.64
N ALA A 144 -11.83 -0.27 -5.27
CA ALA A 144 -10.42 -0.65 -5.24
C ALA A 144 -9.86 -0.60 -3.82
N THR A 145 -8.68 -1.21 -3.63
CA THR A 145 -7.92 -1.23 -2.38
C THR A 145 -6.45 -0.98 -2.68
N SER A 146 -5.68 -0.45 -1.74
CA SER A 146 -4.24 -0.24 -1.94
C SER A 146 -3.47 -0.17 -0.63
N ASP A 147 -3.82 -0.71 0.40
CA ASP A 147 -3.05 -0.83 1.63
C ASP A 147 -3.55 -2.07 2.37
N SER A 148 -2.78 -2.53 3.33
CA SER A 148 -3.08 -3.78 4.01
C SER A 148 -4.30 -3.65 4.93
N ILE A 149 -4.98 -4.78 5.09
CA ILE A 149 -6.01 -4.97 6.10
C ILE A 149 -5.38 -4.77 7.47
N ILE A 150 -6.11 -4.13 8.39
CA ILE A 150 -5.72 -4.04 9.80
C ILE A 150 -6.66 -4.87 10.65
N GLU A 151 -6.09 -5.47 11.70
CA GLU A 151 -6.84 -6.24 12.68
C GLU A 151 -7.01 -5.44 13.95
N LEU A 152 -8.25 -5.20 14.36
CA LEU A 152 -8.57 -4.50 15.60
C LEU A 152 -8.33 -5.39 16.81
N PRO A 153 -8.27 -4.83 18.04
CA PRO A 153 -8.06 -5.64 19.25
C PRO A 153 -9.08 -6.75 19.46
N ASP A 154 -10.31 -6.58 18.98
CA ASP A 154 -11.37 -7.60 19.05
C ASP A 154 -11.36 -8.59 17.87
N GLU A 155 -10.30 -8.56 17.05
CA GLU A 155 -10.11 -9.40 15.86
C GLU A 155 -10.99 -9.01 14.65
N THR A 156 -11.75 -7.93 14.73
CA THR A 156 -12.44 -7.37 13.56
C THR A 156 -11.39 -6.89 12.54
N LEU A 157 -11.61 -7.21 11.28
CA LEU A 157 -10.75 -6.75 10.19
C LEU A 157 -11.34 -5.51 9.54
N LEU A 158 -10.49 -4.53 9.23
CA LEU A 158 -10.83 -3.36 8.43
C LEU A 158 -10.04 -3.42 7.14
N ILE A 159 -10.73 -3.26 6.01
CA ILE A 159 -10.06 -3.16 4.70
C ILE A 159 -10.20 -1.73 4.18
N PRO A 160 -9.07 -1.05 3.87
CA PRO A 160 -9.10 0.28 3.28
C PRO A 160 -9.47 0.19 1.79
N MET A 161 -10.41 1.02 1.37
CA MET A 161 -10.92 1.01 0.01
C MET A 161 -11.23 2.41 -0.50
N TYR A 162 -11.40 2.53 -1.81
CA TYR A 162 -11.83 3.76 -2.46
C TYR A 162 -12.66 3.45 -3.70
N GLY A 163 -13.53 4.38 -4.05
CA GLY A 163 -14.44 4.27 -5.19
C GLY A 163 -15.51 5.34 -5.11
N SER A 164 -16.43 5.36 -6.08
CA SER A 164 -17.42 6.41 -6.19
C SER A 164 -18.84 5.87 -6.34
N PHE A 165 -19.79 6.49 -5.65
CA PHE A 165 -21.19 6.34 -6.04
C PHE A 165 -21.45 7.09 -7.34
N GLU A 166 -22.48 6.68 -8.06
CA GLU A 166 -22.82 7.30 -9.34
C GLU A 166 -22.99 8.80 -9.23
N GLY A 167 -22.33 9.55 -10.10
CA GLY A 167 -22.39 11.00 -10.14
C GLY A 167 -21.57 11.73 -9.10
N GLU A 168 -20.82 11.00 -8.24
CA GLU A 168 -19.99 11.59 -7.21
C GLU A 168 -18.50 11.42 -7.50
N ARG A 169 -17.67 12.21 -6.81
CA ARG A 169 -16.22 12.01 -6.78
C ARG A 169 -15.89 10.78 -5.92
N GLN A 170 -14.68 10.26 -6.05
CA GLN A 170 -14.24 9.10 -5.27
C GLN A 170 -14.12 9.44 -3.79
N ARG A 171 -14.51 8.50 -2.98
CA ARG A 171 -14.34 8.55 -1.52
C ARG A 171 -13.42 7.44 -1.05
N ALA A 172 -12.70 7.72 0.03
CA ALA A 172 -12.02 6.69 0.80
C ALA A 172 -13.01 6.14 1.83
N PHE A 173 -13.02 4.82 1.99
CA PHE A 173 -13.93 4.15 2.92
C PHE A 173 -13.31 2.85 3.45
N ILE A 174 -13.96 2.25 4.42
CA ILE A 174 -13.60 0.94 4.93
C ILE A 174 -14.82 0.02 4.93
N MET A 175 -14.53 -1.27 4.80
CA MET A 175 -15.46 -2.36 5.08
C MET A 175 -14.93 -3.16 6.27
N ARG A 176 -15.83 -3.86 6.99
CA ARG A 176 -15.50 -4.66 8.17
C ARG A 176 -15.80 -6.13 7.95
N SER A 177 -14.95 -6.98 8.52
CA SER A 177 -15.24 -8.41 8.62
C SER A 177 -15.08 -8.86 10.06
N LYS A 178 -16.07 -9.62 10.55
CA LYS A 178 -16.06 -10.22 11.89
C LYS A 178 -15.84 -11.73 11.85
N ASP A 179 -15.58 -12.29 10.67
CA ASP A 179 -15.40 -13.72 10.42
C ASP A 179 -14.12 -14.01 9.65
N LYS A 180 -13.07 -13.25 9.95
CA LYS A 180 -11.72 -13.40 9.35
C LYS A 180 -11.69 -13.25 7.84
N GLY A 181 -12.51 -12.35 7.31
CA GLY A 181 -12.50 -11.99 5.91
C GLY A 181 -13.44 -12.80 5.02
N MET A 182 -14.23 -13.67 5.58
CA MET A 182 -15.18 -14.48 4.79
C MET A 182 -16.35 -13.64 4.28
N THR A 183 -16.87 -12.74 5.12
CA THR A 183 -17.92 -11.79 4.74
C THR A 183 -17.56 -10.38 5.21
N TRP A 184 -18.05 -9.38 4.47
CA TRP A 184 -17.72 -7.98 4.71
C TRP A 184 -18.99 -7.13 4.72
N GLY A 185 -19.01 -6.14 5.61
CA GLY A 185 -20.13 -5.23 5.75
C GLY A 185 -19.74 -3.96 6.48
N ASP A 186 -20.72 -3.28 7.07
CA ASP A 186 -20.53 -2.07 7.88
C ASP A 186 -19.68 -1.00 7.18
N PHE A 187 -20.12 -0.61 5.99
CA PHE A 187 -19.51 0.46 5.21
C PHE A 187 -19.38 1.74 6.04
N SER A 188 -18.19 2.34 6.04
CA SER A 188 -17.92 3.63 6.68
C SER A 188 -17.08 4.52 5.78
N THR A 189 -17.58 5.70 5.45
CA THR A 189 -16.79 6.70 4.69
C THR A 189 -15.72 7.31 5.59
N ILE A 190 -14.50 7.34 5.10
CA ILE A 190 -13.39 8.06 5.76
C ILE A 190 -13.37 9.51 5.31
N ALA A 191 -13.41 9.75 4.00
CA ALA A 191 -13.33 11.08 3.43
C ALA A 191 -14.06 11.16 2.11
N PHE A 192 -14.77 12.25 1.91
CA PHE A 192 -15.53 12.55 0.70
C PHE A 192 -15.65 14.05 0.55
N ASP A 193 -15.53 14.55 -0.70
CA ASP A 193 -15.71 15.97 -0.99
C ASP A 193 -17.10 16.21 -1.58
N PRO A 194 -18.05 16.74 -0.80
CA PRO A 194 -19.41 17.01 -1.30
C PRO A 194 -19.46 18.15 -2.32
N LEU A 195 -18.39 18.96 -2.42
CA LEU A 195 -18.31 20.06 -3.39
C LEU A 195 -17.84 19.58 -4.78
N GLY A 196 -17.45 18.31 -4.90
CA GLY A 196 -17.09 17.72 -6.18
C GLY A 196 -15.74 18.14 -6.76
N ASN A 197 -14.83 18.61 -5.92
CA ASN A 197 -13.52 19.10 -6.37
C ASN A 197 -12.40 18.07 -6.24
N MET A 198 -12.51 17.14 -5.30
CA MET A 198 -11.45 16.21 -4.94
C MET A 198 -11.89 14.76 -4.98
N ASP A 199 -11.01 13.90 -5.50
CA ASP A 199 -11.09 12.46 -5.29
C ASP A 199 -10.18 12.08 -4.16
N PHE A 200 -10.69 11.29 -3.19
CA PHE A 200 -9.88 10.67 -2.14
C PHE A 200 -9.59 9.23 -2.53
N GLN A 201 -8.32 8.88 -2.59
CA GLN A 201 -7.86 7.58 -3.08
C GLN A 201 -6.81 6.97 -2.17
N GLU A 202 -6.60 5.68 -2.31
CA GLU A 202 -5.49 4.93 -1.73
C GLU A 202 -5.28 5.25 -0.24
N PRO A 203 -6.33 5.03 0.59
CA PRO A 203 -6.21 5.30 2.03
C PRO A 203 -5.24 4.33 2.70
N ALA A 204 -4.33 4.87 3.50
CA ALA A 204 -3.42 4.11 4.34
C ALA A 204 -3.86 4.24 5.80
N LEU A 205 -4.04 3.11 6.48
CA LEU A 205 -4.56 3.04 7.84
C LEU A 205 -3.50 2.58 8.83
N ALA A 206 -3.58 3.08 10.06
CA ALA A 206 -2.82 2.54 11.18
C ALA A 206 -3.58 2.72 12.49
N ILE A 207 -3.32 1.80 13.44
CA ILE A 207 -3.77 1.94 14.84
C ILE A 207 -2.63 2.59 15.61
N LEU A 208 -2.89 3.73 16.25
CA LEU A 208 -1.90 4.45 17.02
C LEU A 208 -1.84 3.95 18.46
N PRO A 209 -0.74 4.23 19.20
CA PRO A 209 -0.61 3.78 20.60
C PRO A 209 -1.76 4.22 21.50
N SER A 210 -2.37 5.38 21.25
CA SER A 210 -3.55 5.85 21.99
C SER A 210 -4.82 5.06 21.70
N GLY A 211 -4.81 4.21 20.68
CA GLY A 211 -5.97 3.45 20.24
C GLY A 211 -6.76 4.11 19.11
N LYS A 212 -6.49 5.37 18.77
CA LYS A 212 -7.16 5.99 17.63
C LYS A 212 -6.63 5.43 16.31
N LEU A 213 -7.45 5.49 15.27
CA LEU A 213 -7.04 5.19 13.91
C LEU A 213 -6.61 6.47 13.20
N ILE A 214 -5.56 6.37 12.41
CA ILE A 214 -5.14 7.42 11.49
C ILE A 214 -5.28 6.91 10.05
N CYS A 215 -5.70 7.79 9.16
CA CYS A 215 -5.75 7.51 7.73
C CYS A 215 -5.11 8.65 6.96
N MET A 216 -4.19 8.32 6.05
CA MET A 216 -3.63 9.28 5.11
C MET A 216 -4.03 8.88 3.70
N MET A 217 -4.40 9.86 2.87
CA MET A 217 -5.03 9.63 1.58
C MET A 217 -4.37 10.43 0.48
N ARG A 218 -4.24 9.79 -0.67
CA ARG A 218 -3.90 10.45 -1.94
C ARG A 218 -5.12 11.22 -2.42
N VAL A 219 -4.89 12.41 -3.00
CA VAL A 219 -5.97 13.29 -3.46
C VAL A 219 -5.73 13.71 -4.90
N TYR A 220 -6.78 13.63 -5.72
CA TYR A 220 -6.82 14.20 -7.07
C TYR A 220 -7.75 15.40 -7.11
N GLY A 221 -7.42 16.38 -7.98
CA GLY A 221 -8.26 17.54 -8.20
C GLY A 221 -7.74 18.82 -7.57
N THR A 222 -6.73 18.73 -6.72
CA THR A 222 -6.00 19.87 -6.14
C THR A 222 -4.51 19.57 -6.15
N GLU A 223 -3.72 20.38 -5.43
CA GLU A 223 -2.32 20.08 -5.17
C GLU A 223 -2.20 18.72 -4.49
N GLN A 224 -1.20 17.93 -4.86
CA GLN A 224 -1.10 16.53 -4.46
C GLN A 224 -0.41 16.34 -3.11
N TYR A 225 -0.82 17.11 -2.13
CA TYR A 225 -0.48 16.84 -0.73
C TYR A 225 -1.34 15.70 -0.21
N LEU A 226 -0.80 14.91 0.71
CA LEU A 226 -1.60 13.93 1.43
C LEU A 226 -2.61 14.63 2.35
N TRP A 227 -3.80 14.06 2.45
CA TRP A 227 -4.83 14.49 3.39
C TRP A 227 -4.97 13.43 4.47
N GLN A 228 -5.39 13.84 5.65
CA GLN A 228 -5.38 13.02 6.86
C GLN A 228 -6.70 13.13 7.59
N SER A 229 -7.16 12.00 8.12
CA SER A 229 -8.32 11.94 9.02
C SER A 229 -8.04 10.95 10.15
N GLU A 230 -8.75 11.09 11.27
CA GLU A 230 -8.65 10.20 12.42
C GLU A 230 -10.04 9.72 12.84
N SER A 231 -10.06 8.52 13.47
CA SER A 231 -11.24 7.94 14.07
C SER A 231 -10.98 7.59 15.53
N PHE A 232 -11.95 7.89 16.38
CA PHE A 232 -11.90 7.60 17.82
C PHE A 232 -12.90 6.52 18.23
N ASP A 233 -13.57 5.90 17.26
CA ASP A 233 -14.60 4.87 17.47
C ASP A 233 -14.37 3.63 16.58
N TRP A 234 -13.10 3.30 16.35
CA TRP A 234 -12.69 2.15 15.56
C TRP A 234 -13.16 2.20 14.11
N GLY A 235 -13.23 3.41 13.54
CA GLY A 235 -13.51 3.62 12.13
C GLY A 235 -14.97 3.77 11.75
N TYR A 236 -15.91 3.78 12.71
CA TYR A 236 -17.32 4.01 12.40
C TYR A 236 -17.59 5.44 11.98
N SER A 237 -16.87 6.40 12.56
CA SER A 237 -16.91 7.80 12.14
C SER A 237 -15.49 8.37 12.09
N TRP A 238 -15.30 9.39 11.25
CA TRP A 238 -14.00 10.00 10.98
C TRP A 238 -14.11 11.51 11.04
N ASN A 239 -13.04 12.15 11.50
CA ASN A 239 -12.94 13.61 11.48
C ASN A 239 -12.97 14.12 10.04
N ILE A 240 -13.33 15.39 9.88
CA ILE A 240 -13.22 16.06 8.58
C ILE A 240 -11.75 16.00 8.13
N PRO A 241 -11.46 15.50 6.93
CA PRO A 241 -10.07 15.35 6.47
C PRO A 241 -9.42 16.74 6.32
N LYS A 242 -8.12 16.77 6.61
CA LYS A 242 -7.31 17.99 6.53
C LYS A 242 -6.09 17.74 5.65
N ARG A 243 -5.71 18.76 4.87
CA ARG A 243 -4.47 18.73 4.11
C ARG A 243 -3.28 18.74 5.07
N THR A 244 -2.31 17.87 4.81
CA THR A 244 -1.04 17.83 5.53
C THR A 244 0.04 18.61 4.76
N PRO A 245 1.20 18.89 5.38
CA PRO A 245 2.33 19.45 4.65
C PRO A 245 3.13 18.41 3.86
N VAL A 246 2.70 17.17 3.83
CA VAL A 246 3.42 16.06 3.18
C VAL A 246 3.03 15.99 1.72
N TRP A 247 3.99 16.22 0.82
CA TRP A 247 3.77 16.09 -0.62
C TRP A 247 4.35 14.77 -1.12
N GLY A 248 3.54 13.98 -1.76
CA GLY A 248 3.91 12.68 -2.31
C GLY A 248 2.82 11.65 -2.05
N PHE A 249 2.83 10.53 -2.80
CA PHE A 249 1.73 9.56 -2.79
C PHE A 249 2.13 8.24 -3.45
N PRO A 250 1.38 7.17 -3.18
CA PRO A 250 0.50 7.01 -2.02
C PRO A 250 1.32 6.93 -0.73
N ALA A 251 0.64 7.05 0.40
CA ALA A 251 1.27 6.97 1.71
C ALA A 251 1.30 5.53 2.22
N HIS A 252 2.29 5.25 3.05
CA HIS A 252 2.31 4.09 3.95
C HIS A 252 2.64 4.59 5.35
N ILE A 253 1.97 4.06 6.36
CA ILE A 253 2.15 4.46 7.76
C ILE A 253 2.68 3.28 8.55
N LEU A 254 3.82 3.49 9.21
CA LEU A 254 4.41 2.52 10.13
C LEU A 254 4.48 3.13 11.53
N VAL A 255 3.83 2.47 12.48
CA VAL A 255 3.96 2.84 13.90
C VAL A 255 5.18 2.13 14.47
N LEU A 256 6.15 2.90 14.94
CA LEU A 256 7.38 2.37 15.50
C LEU A 256 7.15 1.87 16.93
N ARG A 257 8.02 0.98 17.41
CA ARG A 257 7.93 0.43 18.77
C ARG A 257 7.99 1.51 19.84
N ASP A 258 8.68 2.62 19.57
CA ASP A 258 8.77 3.75 20.50
C ASP A 258 7.60 4.73 20.41
N GLY A 259 6.61 4.43 19.56
CA GLY A 259 5.40 5.25 19.39
C GLY A 259 5.48 6.32 18.33
N ARG A 260 6.66 6.59 17.75
CA ARG A 260 6.76 7.50 16.60
C ARG A 260 6.07 6.88 15.41
N ILE A 261 5.68 7.72 14.45
CA ILE A 261 5.06 7.29 13.20
C ILE A 261 5.97 7.67 12.04
N LEU A 262 6.26 6.70 11.17
CA LEU A 262 6.95 6.93 9.92
C LEU A 262 5.94 6.87 8.77
N CYS A 263 5.80 7.97 8.04
CA CYS A 263 5.03 8.02 6.81
C CYS A 263 6.00 8.02 5.64
N THR A 264 5.86 7.04 4.73
CA THR A 264 6.65 6.98 3.50
C THR A 264 5.74 7.16 2.30
N TYR A 265 6.28 7.71 1.22
CA TYR A 265 5.50 8.07 0.02
C TYR A 265 6.39 8.15 -1.21
N GLY A 266 5.79 7.94 -2.39
CA GLY A 266 6.47 8.16 -3.65
C GLY A 266 6.59 9.66 -3.92
N TYR A 267 7.77 10.08 -4.38
CA TYR A 267 8.03 11.49 -4.70
C TYR A 267 8.08 11.64 -6.22
N ARG A 268 6.92 11.91 -6.82
CA ARG A 268 6.69 11.87 -8.27
C ARG A 268 6.84 13.22 -8.94
N ARG A 269 7.79 14.02 -8.47
CA ARG A 269 8.27 15.24 -9.13
C ARG A 269 9.79 15.32 -8.98
N PRO A 270 10.50 16.10 -9.82
CA PRO A 270 11.97 16.16 -9.69
C PRO A 270 12.45 16.68 -8.33
N PRO A 271 13.47 16.05 -7.72
CA PRO A 271 14.11 14.82 -8.15
C PRO A 271 13.28 13.60 -7.78
N TYR A 272 12.86 12.81 -8.76
CA TYR A 272 11.99 11.66 -8.58
C TYR A 272 12.59 10.61 -7.64
N GLY A 273 11.78 10.09 -6.74
CA GLY A 273 12.26 9.08 -5.80
C GLY A 273 11.24 8.65 -4.75
N VAL A 274 11.74 8.36 -3.57
CA VAL A 274 10.96 7.89 -2.42
C VAL A 274 11.42 8.66 -1.20
N ARG A 275 10.47 9.11 -0.39
CA ARG A 275 10.76 9.90 0.82
C ARG A 275 9.92 9.43 2.00
N GLY A 276 10.27 9.93 3.18
CA GLY A 276 9.50 9.71 4.39
C GLY A 276 9.63 10.88 5.35
N CYS A 277 8.74 10.92 6.32
CA CYS A 277 8.79 11.89 7.40
C CYS A 277 8.22 11.28 8.68
N ILE A 278 8.55 11.89 9.81
CA ILE A 278 8.22 11.35 11.14
C ILE A 278 7.26 12.28 11.85
N SER A 279 6.33 11.69 12.59
CA SER A 279 5.53 12.38 13.59
C SER A 279 5.85 11.81 14.97
N THR A 280 6.05 12.71 15.94
CA THR A 280 6.27 12.36 17.34
C THR A 280 5.06 12.64 18.22
N ASP A 281 3.96 13.11 17.64
CA ASP A 281 2.75 13.55 18.34
C ASP A 281 1.48 12.89 17.78
N GLU A 282 1.60 11.62 17.38
CA GLU A 282 0.50 10.83 16.86
C GLU A 282 -0.20 11.47 15.63
N GLY A 283 0.60 12.03 14.73
CA GLY A 283 0.13 12.56 13.46
C GLY A 283 -0.43 13.98 13.52
N LYS A 284 -0.36 14.68 14.65
CA LYS A 284 -0.78 16.08 14.73
C LYS A 284 0.11 16.96 13.88
N THR A 285 1.42 16.71 13.88
CA THR A 285 2.39 17.39 13.04
C THR A 285 3.35 16.39 12.41
N TRP A 286 3.89 16.77 11.25
CA TRP A 286 4.86 15.97 10.50
C TRP A 286 6.14 16.78 10.31
N ASP A 287 7.30 16.16 10.59
CA ASP A 287 8.59 16.83 10.49
C ASP A 287 9.08 16.85 9.05
N ILE A 288 8.57 17.80 8.28
CA ILE A 288 8.97 18.00 6.87
C ILE A 288 10.35 18.64 6.76
N LYS A 289 10.79 19.39 7.78
CA LYS A 289 12.11 20.01 7.77
C LYS A 289 13.23 18.99 7.77
N ASP A 290 12.96 17.83 8.36
CA ASP A 290 13.89 16.70 8.40
C ASP A 290 13.36 15.53 7.58
N GLU A 291 12.86 15.82 6.40
CA GLU A 291 12.33 14.81 5.48
C GLU A 291 13.42 13.81 5.11
N ILE A 292 13.09 12.51 5.20
CA ILE A 292 14.02 11.43 4.87
C ILE A 292 14.00 11.22 3.37
N ILE A 293 15.14 11.43 2.71
CA ILE A 293 15.28 11.15 1.28
C ILE A 293 15.84 9.74 1.13
N ILE A 294 14.96 8.79 0.77
CA ILE A 294 15.34 7.39 0.59
C ILE A 294 15.97 7.20 -0.79
N ARG A 295 15.33 7.72 -1.83
CA ARG A 295 15.85 7.74 -3.20
C ARG A 295 15.54 9.09 -3.84
N ALA A 296 16.46 9.56 -4.69
CA ALA A 296 16.30 10.81 -5.45
C ALA A 296 16.89 10.72 -6.86
N ASP A 297 17.08 9.49 -7.35
CA ASP A 297 17.74 9.18 -8.61
C ASP A 297 16.82 8.56 -9.66
N GLY A 298 15.52 8.72 -9.51
CA GLY A 298 14.54 8.26 -10.49
C GLY A 298 14.60 9.09 -11.78
N LEU A 299 14.28 8.48 -12.90
CA LEU A 299 14.30 9.12 -14.22
C LEU A 299 12.95 9.73 -14.59
N ASN A 300 11.87 9.24 -13.98
CA ASN A 300 10.51 9.72 -14.19
C ASN A 300 9.64 9.37 -12.97
N GLY A 301 8.37 9.74 -13.03
CA GLY A 301 7.44 9.54 -11.92
C GLY A 301 6.86 8.13 -11.77
N ASP A 302 7.21 7.20 -12.65
CA ASP A 302 6.68 5.83 -12.54
C ASP A 302 7.53 4.99 -11.60
N LEU A 303 7.37 5.25 -10.32
CA LEU A 303 8.08 4.64 -9.21
C LEU A 303 7.31 4.85 -7.92
N GLY A 304 7.75 4.25 -6.84
CA GLY A 304 7.28 4.54 -5.50
C GLY A 304 6.47 3.42 -4.87
N TYR A 305 5.28 3.74 -4.39
CA TYR A 305 4.44 2.82 -3.60
C TYR A 305 5.25 2.16 -2.47
N PRO A 306 5.86 2.98 -1.58
CA PRO A 306 6.66 2.42 -0.51
C PRO A 306 5.83 1.76 0.57
N SER A 307 6.43 0.77 1.21
CA SER A 307 5.90 0.12 2.40
C SER A 307 7.08 -0.20 3.31
N SER A 308 6.90 -0.13 4.63
CA SER A 308 8.01 -0.19 5.58
C SER A 308 7.72 -1.10 6.74
N VAL A 309 8.77 -1.75 7.26
CA VAL A 309 8.72 -2.49 8.52
C VAL A 309 9.92 -2.10 9.38
N GLU A 310 9.74 -2.22 10.68
CA GLU A 310 10.83 -2.04 11.65
C GLU A 310 11.48 -3.40 11.89
N LEU A 311 12.80 -3.47 11.66
CA LEU A 311 13.57 -4.68 11.89
C LEU A 311 13.88 -4.88 13.37
N SER A 312 14.30 -6.08 13.75
CA SER A 312 14.61 -6.40 15.16
C SER A 312 15.72 -5.55 15.76
N ASN A 313 16.64 -5.06 14.91
CA ASN A 313 17.74 -4.18 15.34
C ASN A 313 17.35 -2.68 15.40
N GLY A 314 16.07 -2.36 15.18
CA GLY A 314 15.57 -0.98 15.17
C GLY A 314 15.75 -0.24 13.86
N LYS A 315 16.44 -0.81 12.88
CA LYS A 315 16.52 -0.21 11.56
C LYS A 315 15.19 -0.38 10.81
N ILE A 316 15.02 0.42 9.76
CA ILE A 316 13.83 0.37 8.91
C ILE A 316 14.21 -0.30 7.60
N LEU A 317 13.35 -1.21 7.13
CA LEU A 317 13.35 -1.68 5.75
C LEU A 317 12.15 -1.05 5.04
N THR A 318 12.42 -0.25 4.02
CA THR A 318 11.40 0.27 3.12
C THR A 318 11.54 -0.41 1.76
N VAL A 319 10.46 -0.98 1.26
CA VAL A 319 10.38 -1.56 -0.07
C VAL A 319 9.58 -0.64 -0.98
N TYR A 320 9.89 -0.65 -2.26
CA TYR A 320 9.23 0.21 -3.25
C TYR A 320 9.50 -0.35 -4.64
N TYR A 321 8.81 0.15 -5.67
CA TYR A 321 9.24 -0.19 -7.03
C TYR A 321 10.03 0.97 -7.62
N PHE A 322 10.96 0.61 -8.47
CA PHE A 322 11.89 1.55 -9.08
C PHE A 322 12.17 1.11 -10.53
N HIS A 323 13.00 1.85 -11.22
CA HIS A 323 13.33 1.56 -12.61
C HIS A 323 14.78 1.86 -12.93
N ASN A 324 15.27 1.27 -14.01
CA ASN A 324 16.59 1.56 -14.56
C ASN A 324 16.46 2.32 -15.89
N ALA A 325 17.60 2.58 -16.53
CA ALA A 325 17.65 3.38 -17.76
C ALA A 325 16.90 2.74 -18.93
N ASN A 326 16.77 1.41 -18.97
CA ASN A 326 16.02 0.71 -20.03
C ASN A 326 14.54 0.55 -19.73
N GLY A 327 14.07 1.14 -18.65
CA GLY A 327 12.65 1.17 -18.29
C GLY A 327 12.11 -0.05 -17.57
N THR A 328 12.95 -1.03 -17.22
CA THR A 328 12.51 -2.18 -16.42
C THR A 328 12.09 -1.72 -15.03
N ARG A 329 10.87 -2.07 -14.61
CA ARG A 329 10.38 -1.82 -13.26
C ARG A 329 10.65 -3.04 -12.40
N TYR A 330 11.25 -2.80 -11.24
CA TYR A 330 11.68 -3.84 -10.31
C TYR A 330 11.35 -3.45 -8.87
N ILE A 331 11.40 -4.43 -7.99
CA ILE A 331 11.19 -4.22 -6.57
C ILE A 331 12.54 -3.99 -5.90
N ALA A 332 12.66 -2.88 -5.21
CA ALA A 332 13.86 -2.46 -4.49
C ALA A 332 13.60 -2.36 -3.00
N GLY A 333 14.65 -2.35 -2.23
CA GLY A 333 14.60 -2.12 -0.80
C GLY A 333 15.72 -1.21 -0.34
N SER A 334 15.47 -0.53 0.77
CA SER A 334 16.47 0.28 1.46
C SER A 334 16.39 0.00 2.95
N ILE A 335 17.54 -0.21 3.57
CA ILE A 335 17.65 -0.37 5.02
C ILE A 335 18.38 0.84 5.57
N TYR A 336 17.84 1.47 6.61
CA TYR A 336 18.39 2.70 7.15
C TYR A 336 18.01 2.90 8.63
N GLU A 337 18.71 3.83 9.25
CA GLU A 337 18.45 4.26 10.63
C GLU A 337 17.61 5.53 10.64
N ILE A 338 16.81 5.66 11.69
CA ILE A 338 16.01 6.88 11.95
C ILE A 338 16.13 7.34 13.39
#